data_424f2c4b4267a6a8fb9b680573021be7
#
_entry.id   424f2c4b4267a6a8fb9b680573021be7
#
_cell.length_a   1.000
_cell.length_b   1.000
_cell.length_c   1.000
_cell.angle_alpha   90.00
_cell.angle_beta   90.00
_cell.angle_gamma   90.00
#
_symmetry.space_group_name_H-M   'P 1'
#
loop_
_entity.id
_entity.type
_entity.pdbx_description
1 polymer ?
#
loop_
_entity_poly.entity_id
_entity_poly.type
_entity_poly.pdbx_seq_one_letter_code
_entity_poly.pdbx_strand_id
1 'polypeptide(L)'
;GLSDFGLSERANIPRAEAQAFINTYFATYSGISYYMLAIKEQARTQGFVTTLLGRKRQIPELAARNPTLRAAGERMAINMPIQGTAADIVKIAMIRLDERLLAGGFRARPLLQVHDELLLEVPRDEVDRLVPILRETMESALPLDVPLTVDIKVGDDWDTMTPLTRADAIAA
;
A
#
# COMPACT_ATOMS: atom_id res chain seq x y z
N GLY A 1 4.74 13.45 3.06
CA GLY A 1 4.89 14.80 2.58
C GLY A 1 3.94 15.83 3.20
N LEU A 2 3.53 15.67 4.46
CA LEU A 2 2.73 16.67 5.18
C LEU A 2 3.64 17.81 5.64
N SER A 3 3.23 19.07 5.38
CA SER A 3 3.94 20.25 5.85
C SER A 3 3.54 20.61 7.29
N ASP A 4 4.32 21.48 7.93
CA ASP A 4 4.01 22.07 9.24
C ASP A 4 2.62 22.74 9.25
N PHE A 5 2.27 23.46 8.20
CA PHE A 5 0.94 24.04 8.00
C PHE A 5 -0.14 22.94 7.91
N GLY A 6 0.08 21.93 7.06
CA GLY A 6 -0.90 20.84 6.90
C GLY A 6 -1.08 19.98 8.17
N LEU A 7 -0.02 19.82 8.96
CA LEU A 7 -0.11 19.12 10.25
C LEU A 7 -0.84 20.00 11.29
N SER A 8 -0.52 21.28 11.36
CA SER A 8 -1.18 22.25 12.24
C SER A 8 -2.69 22.26 12.05
N GLU A 9 -3.14 22.37 10.79
CA GLU A 9 -4.58 22.37 10.46
C GLU A 9 -5.28 21.05 10.82
N ARG A 10 -4.66 19.90 10.51
CA ARG A 10 -5.29 18.60 10.73
C ARG A 10 -5.32 18.15 12.19
N ALA A 11 -4.27 18.49 12.94
CA ALA A 11 -4.15 18.13 14.36
C ALA A 11 -4.68 19.23 15.29
N ASN A 12 -5.08 20.37 14.75
CA ASN A 12 -5.52 21.57 15.51
C ASN A 12 -4.50 21.97 16.59
N ILE A 13 -3.21 22.03 16.19
CA ILE A 13 -2.09 22.44 17.06
C ILE A 13 -1.41 23.69 16.49
N PRO A 14 -0.70 24.50 17.31
CA PRO A 14 0.09 25.61 16.83
C PRO A 14 1.13 25.17 15.78
N ARG A 15 1.35 26.00 14.76
CA ARG A 15 2.31 25.71 13.69
C ARG A 15 3.74 25.46 14.20
N ALA A 16 4.15 26.19 15.25
CA ALA A 16 5.45 25.99 15.88
C ALA A 16 5.58 24.58 16.51
N GLU A 17 4.52 24.07 17.12
CA GLU A 17 4.47 22.73 17.68
C GLU A 17 4.48 21.67 16.56
N ALA A 18 3.72 21.89 15.49
CA ALA A 18 3.73 21.03 14.31
C ALA A 18 5.13 20.92 13.69
N GLN A 19 5.85 22.06 13.60
CA GLN A 19 7.23 22.09 13.10
C GLN A 19 8.20 21.33 14.05
N ALA A 20 8.07 21.55 15.35
CA ALA A 20 8.89 20.82 16.34
C ALA A 20 8.65 19.31 16.28
N PHE A 21 7.40 18.90 16.14
CA PHE A 21 7.04 17.49 15.94
C PHE A 21 7.70 16.90 14.70
N ILE A 22 7.59 17.57 13.55
CA ILE A 22 8.19 17.13 12.29
C ILE A 22 9.72 17.00 12.43
N ASN A 23 10.37 17.96 13.08
CA ASN A 23 11.81 17.93 13.30
C ASN A 23 12.23 16.74 14.17
N THR A 24 11.50 16.50 15.26
CA THR A 24 11.73 15.35 16.16
C THR A 24 11.50 14.03 15.43
N TYR A 25 10.42 13.94 14.64
CA TYR A 25 10.14 12.75 13.84
C TYR A 25 11.28 12.40 12.89
N PHE A 26 11.77 13.35 12.12
CA PHE A 26 12.87 13.10 11.18
C PHE A 26 14.23 12.92 11.86
N ALA A 27 14.44 13.47 13.05
CA ALA A 27 15.62 13.18 13.84
C ALA A 27 15.60 11.74 14.36
N THR A 28 14.44 11.27 14.82
CA THR A 28 14.24 9.90 15.30
C THR A 28 14.31 8.88 14.16
N TYR A 29 13.65 9.17 13.05
CA TYR A 29 13.57 8.30 11.88
C TYR A 29 14.42 8.84 10.72
N SER A 30 15.71 8.98 10.95
CA SER A 30 16.65 9.59 9.99
C SER A 30 16.71 8.88 8.63
N GLY A 31 16.45 7.56 8.59
CA GLY A 31 16.36 6.79 7.35
C GLY A 31 15.23 7.26 6.43
N ILE A 32 14.10 7.71 6.99
CA ILE A 32 13.00 8.29 6.20
C ILE A 32 13.43 9.62 5.58
N SER A 33 14.12 10.47 6.36
CA SER A 33 14.65 11.75 5.86
C SER A 33 15.64 11.52 4.72
N TYR A 34 16.57 10.56 4.89
CA TYR A 34 17.52 10.19 3.85
C TYR A 34 16.83 9.67 2.58
N TYR A 35 15.86 8.77 2.72
CA TYR A 35 15.05 8.29 1.60
C TYR A 35 14.40 9.44 0.83
N MET A 36 13.75 10.37 1.53
CA MET A 36 13.07 11.52 0.91
C MET A 36 14.02 12.42 0.13
N LEU A 37 15.24 12.62 0.62
CA LEU A 37 16.26 13.40 -0.08
C LEU A 37 16.78 12.64 -1.31
N ALA A 38 17.14 11.39 -1.15
CA ALA A 38 17.71 10.55 -2.20
C ALA A 38 16.73 10.35 -3.36
N ILE A 39 15.45 10.08 -3.09
CA ILE A 39 14.46 9.84 -4.14
C ILE A 39 14.12 11.12 -4.92
N LYS A 40 14.12 12.28 -4.27
CA LYS A 40 13.96 13.57 -4.97
C LYS A 40 15.12 13.84 -5.91
N GLU A 41 16.35 13.60 -5.47
CA GLU A 41 17.54 13.78 -6.29
C GLU A 41 17.57 12.80 -7.46
N GLN A 42 17.24 11.53 -7.22
CA GLN A 42 17.08 10.55 -8.28
C GLN A 42 16.04 11.01 -9.31
N ALA A 43 14.87 11.46 -8.85
CA ALA A 43 13.81 11.93 -9.73
C ALA A 43 14.20 13.16 -10.55
N ARG A 44 14.98 14.09 -9.99
CA ARG A 44 15.49 15.27 -10.70
C ARG A 44 16.50 14.90 -11.79
N THR A 45 17.41 13.96 -11.48
CA THR A 45 18.46 13.54 -12.43
C THR A 45 17.95 12.63 -13.52
N GLN A 46 17.05 11.69 -13.19
CA GLN A 46 16.57 10.67 -14.12
C GLN A 46 15.26 11.05 -14.82
N GLY A 47 14.51 12.00 -14.27
CA GLY A 47 13.17 12.37 -14.75
C GLY A 47 12.06 11.38 -14.37
N PHE A 48 12.39 10.32 -13.63
CA PHE A 48 11.43 9.29 -13.20
C PHE A 48 11.84 8.65 -11.87
N VAL A 49 10.90 7.95 -11.26
CA VAL A 49 11.12 7.03 -10.13
C VAL A 49 10.56 5.66 -10.45
N THR A 50 10.96 4.65 -9.68
CA THR A 50 10.54 3.26 -9.88
C THR A 50 9.96 2.65 -8.60
N THR A 51 9.06 1.67 -8.76
CA THR A 51 8.70 0.74 -7.67
C THR A 51 9.86 -0.21 -7.38
N LEU A 52 9.75 -1.01 -6.32
CA LEU A 52 10.71 -2.10 -6.04
C LEU A 52 10.80 -3.11 -7.20
N LEU A 53 9.73 -3.28 -7.97
CA LEU A 53 9.65 -4.18 -9.13
C LEU A 53 10.03 -3.51 -10.46
N GLY A 54 10.54 -2.28 -10.40
CA GLY A 54 11.06 -1.57 -11.58
C GLY A 54 10.00 -0.87 -12.44
N ARG A 55 8.73 -0.79 -12.01
CA ARG A 55 7.72 -0.02 -12.73
C ARG A 55 8.08 1.46 -12.66
N LYS A 56 8.23 2.09 -13.81
CA LYS A 56 8.63 3.49 -13.94
C LYS A 56 7.43 4.45 -13.94
N ARG A 57 7.60 5.60 -13.29
CA ARG A 57 6.74 6.76 -13.41
C ARG A 57 7.56 7.99 -13.76
N GLN A 58 7.29 8.57 -14.91
CA GLN A 58 7.84 9.87 -15.32
C GLN A 58 7.27 10.98 -14.44
N ILE A 59 8.08 11.97 -14.08
CA ILE A 59 7.68 13.12 -13.26
C ILE A 59 8.11 14.42 -13.96
N PRO A 60 7.46 14.79 -15.06
CA PRO A 60 7.80 16.00 -15.82
C PRO A 60 7.60 17.28 -15.01
N GLU A 61 6.78 17.26 -13.95
CA GLU A 61 6.53 18.36 -13.05
C GLU A 61 7.81 18.89 -12.38
N LEU A 62 8.83 18.06 -12.20
CA LEU A 62 10.11 18.47 -11.60
C LEU A 62 10.87 19.46 -12.47
N ALA A 63 10.66 19.47 -13.79
CA ALA A 63 11.24 20.43 -14.73
C ALA A 63 10.41 21.72 -14.86
N ALA A 64 9.27 21.83 -14.20
CA ALA A 64 8.39 22.97 -14.30
C ALA A 64 9.04 24.26 -13.72
N ARG A 65 8.86 25.39 -14.40
CA ARG A 65 9.27 26.70 -13.87
C ARG A 65 8.45 27.14 -12.67
N ASN A 66 7.18 26.70 -12.61
CA ASN A 66 6.25 27.00 -11.50
C ASN A 66 6.67 26.23 -10.23
N PRO A 67 6.99 26.93 -9.12
CA PRO A 67 7.40 26.29 -7.88
C PRO A 67 6.35 25.34 -7.28
N THR A 68 5.05 25.65 -7.45
CA THR A 68 3.94 24.82 -6.95
C THR A 68 3.88 23.48 -7.69
N LEU A 69 4.04 23.48 -9.01
CA LEU A 69 4.09 22.26 -9.82
C LEU A 69 5.34 21.44 -9.48
N ARG A 70 6.49 22.09 -9.32
CA ARG A 70 7.72 21.40 -8.93
C ARG A 70 7.59 20.73 -7.55
N ALA A 71 7.00 21.43 -6.56
CA ALA A 71 6.73 20.86 -5.24
C ALA A 71 5.73 19.67 -5.31
N ALA A 72 4.74 19.72 -6.22
CA ALA A 72 3.86 18.58 -6.48
C ALA A 72 4.65 17.40 -7.06
N GLY A 73 5.55 17.62 -8.01
CA GLY A 73 6.46 16.60 -8.55
C GLY A 73 7.33 15.93 -7.48
N GLU A 74 7.87 16.73 -6.54
CA GLU A 74 8.65 16.18 -5.42
C GLU A 74 7.81 15.25 -4.51
N ARG A 75 6.56 15.63 -4.22
CA ARG A 75 5.64 14.76 -3.47
C ARG A 75 5.31 13.46 -4.23
N MET A 76 5.12 13.55 -5.55
CA MET A 76 4.91 12.37 -6.39
C MET A 76 6.14 11.46 -6.37
N ALA A 77 7.36 12.02 -6.44
CA ALA A 77 8.60 11.26 -6.38
C ALA A 77 8.74 10.48 -5.07
N ILE A 78 8.38 11.09 -3.93
CA ILE A 78 8.46 10.43 -2.61
C ILE A 78 7.42 9.30 -2.49
N ASN A 79 6.20 9.55 -2.93
CA ASN A 79 5.09 8.62 -2.67
C ASN A 79 5.04 7.45 -3.65
N MET A 80 5.45 7.68 -4.91
CA MET A 80 5.25 6.68 -5.98
C MET A 80 5.99 5.36 -5.74
N PRO A 81 7.25 5.30 -5.28
CA PRO A 81 7.90 4.02 -5.04
C PRO A 81 7.15 3.17 -4.03
N ILE A 82 6.58 3.78 -2.99
CA ILE A 82 5.84 3.09 -1.93
C ILE A 82 4.44 2.69 -2.42
N GLN A 83 3.64 3.66 -2.88
CA GLN A 83 2.28 3.40 -3.34
C GLN A 83 2.25 2.52 -4.59
N GLY A 84 3.20 2.72 -5.50
CA GLY A 84 3.34 1.89 -6.70
C GLY A 84 3.74 0.45 -6.36
N THR A 85 4.63 0.25 -5.38
CA THR A 85 4.99 -1.09 -4.91
C THR A 85 3.80 -1.78 -4.24
N ALA A 86 3.02 -1.06 -3.43
CA ALA A 86 1.78 -1.60 -2.86
C ALA A 86 0.81 -2.08 -3.95
N ALA A 87 0.62 -1.28 -5.02
CA ALA A 87 -0.19 -1.68 -6.16
C ALA A 87 0.40 -2.89 -6.93
N ASP A 88 1.72 -3.03 -6.98
CA ASP A 88 2.37 -4.20 -7.59
C ASP A 88 2.14 -5.46 -6.75
N ILE A 89 2.22 -5.36 -5.43
CA ILE A 89 1.95 -6.45 -4.48
C ILE A 89 0.53 -7.00 -4.68
N VAL A 90 -0.47 -6.11 -4.70
CA VAL A 90 -1.87 -6.53 -4.91
C VAL A 90 -2.05 -7.24 -6.26
N LYS A 91 -1.43 -6.75 -7.33
CA LYS A 91 -1.52 -7.40 -8.65
C LYS A 91 -0.88 -8.78 -8.68
N ILE A 92 0.27 -8.95 -8.03
CA ILE A 92 0.92 -10.26 -7.91
C ILE A 92 0.03 -11.21 -7.10
N ALA A 93 -0.53 -10.71 -5.99
CA ALA A 93 -1.45 -11.49 -5.16
C ALA A 93 -2.67 -11.95 -5.97
N MET A 94 -3.27 -11.06 -6.76
CA MET A 94 -4.43 -11.39 -7.62
C MET A 94 -4.10 -12.48 -8.63
N ILE A 95 -2.96 -12.38 -9.34
CA ILE A 95 -2.55 -13.37 -10.33
C ILE A 95 -2.35 -14.74 -9.67
N ARG A 96 -1.59 -14.78 -8.56
CA ARG A 96 -1.34 -16.02 -7.83
C ARG A 96 -2.61 -16.62 -7.21
N LEU A 97 -3.52 -15.75 -6.75
CA LEU A 97 -4.79 -16.20 -6.21
C LEU A 97 -5.65 -16.86 -7.29
N ASP A 98 -5.75 -16.25 -8.47
CA ASP A 98 -6.49 -16.82 -9.61
C ASP A 98 -5.93 -18.19 -10.01
N GLU A 99 -4.61 -18.33 -10.13
CA GLU A 99 -3.93 -19.61 -10.38
C GLU A 99 -4.26 -20.66 -9.32
N ARG A 100 -4.25 -20.29 -8.03
CA ARG A 100 -4.58 -21.20 -6.92
C ARG A 100 -6.05 -21.60 -6.89
N LEU A 101 -6.96 -20.66 -7.19
CA LEU A 101 -8.40 -20.96 -7.28
C LEU A 101 -8.68 -21.99 -8.39
N LEU A 102 -8.09 -21.77 -9.57
CA LEU A 102 -8.23 -22.69 -10.70
C LEU A 102 -7.63 -24.07 -10.39
N ALA A 103 -6.41 -24.13 -9.89
CA ALA A 103 -5.73 -25.38 -9.56
C ALA A 103 -6.42 -26.15 -8.43
N GLY A 104 -7.02 -25.46 -7.47
CA GLY A 104 -7.76 -26.03 -6.34
C GLY A 104 -9.20 -26.42 -6.66
N GLY A 105 -9.68 -26.17 -7.87
CA GLY A 105 -11.06 -26.44 -8.30
C GLY A 105 -12.11 -25.66 -7.51
N PHE A 106 -11.76 -24.43 -7.08
CA PHE A 106 -12.69 -23.56 -6.38
C PHE A 106 -13.73 -22.96 -7.33
N ARG A 107 -14.95 -22.82 -6.82
CA ARG A 107 -16.03 -22.05 -7.47
C ARG A 107 -15.99 -20.57 -7.06
N ALA A 108 -15.19 -20.26 -6.04
CA ALA A 108 -14.92 -18.90 -5.61
C ALA A 108 -14.33 -18.05 -6.75
N ARG A 109 -14.71 -16.80 -6.82
CA ARG A 109 -14.23 -15.87 -7.86
C ARG A 109 -13.97 -14.47 -7.33
N PRO A 110 -12.88 -13.81 -7.75
CA PRO A 110 -12.68 -12.38 -7.50
C PRO A 110 -13.76 -11.56 -8.19
N LEU A 111 -14.31 -10.57 -7.48
CA LEU A 111 -15.31 -9.65 -8.02
C LEU A 111 -14.76 -8.25 -8.25
N LEU A 112 -14.11 -7.71 -7.23
CA LEU A 112 -13.64 -6.32 -7.22
C LEU A 112 -12.27 -6.22 -6.56
N GLN A 113 -11.50 -5.23 -7.00
CA GLN A 113 -10.34 -4.70 -6.27
C GLN A 113 -10.62 -3.24 -5.95
N VAL A 114 -10.58 -2.88 -4.67
CA VAL A 114 -10.78 -1.52 -4.20
C VAL A 114 -9.58 -1.13 -3.35
N HIS A 115 -8.74 -0.22 -3.89
CA HIS A 115 -7.45 0.13 -3.29
C HIS A 115 -6.55 -1.09 -3.05
N ASP A 116 -6.41 -1.52 -1.81
CA ASP A 116 -5.63 -2.66 -1.30
C ASP A 116 -6.52 -3.85 -0.85
N GLU A 117 -7.82 -3.74 -1.05
CA GLU A 117 -8.79 -4.79 -0.72
C GLU A 117 -9.17 -5.61 -1.95
N LEU A 118 -9.34 -6.92 -1.75
CA LEU A 118 -9.91 -7.86 -2.74
C LEU A 118 -11.24 -8.38 -2.21
N LEU A 119 -12.29 -8.22 -3.01
CA LEU A 119 -13.60 -8.77 -2.75
C LEU A 119 -13.80 -10.02 -3.60
N LEU A 120 -14.18 -11.12 -2.95
CA LEU A 120 -14.47 -12.39 -3.59
C LEU A 120 -15.91 -12.82 -3.29
N GLU A 121 -16.55 -13.45 -4.26
CA GLU A 121 -17.74 -14.25 -4.03
C GLU A 121 -17.30 -15.70 -3.80
N VAL A 122 -17.73 -16.27 -2.66
CA VAL A 122 -17.26 -17.58 -2.21
C VAL A 122 -18.46 -18.43 -1.78
N PRO A 123 -18.66 -19.64 -2.33
CA PRO A 123 -19.62 -20.59 -1.78
C PRO A 123 -19.33 -20.89 -0.31
N ARG A 124 -20.35 -20.96 0.55
CA ARG A 124 -20.17 -21.14 1.99
C ARG A 124 -19.34 -22.36 2.37
N ASP A 125 -19.49 -23.44 1.61
CA ASP A 125 -18.75 -24.70 1.79
C ASP A 125 -17.25 -24.63 1.38
N GLU A 126 -16.83 -23.51 0.76
CA GLU A 126 -15.43 -23.29 0.37
C GLU A 126 -14.70 -22.31 1.27
N VAL A 127 -15.41 -21.55 2.12
CA VAL A 127 -14.81 -20.46 2.92
C VAL A 127 -13.64 -20.95 3.76
N ASP A 128 -13.84 -21.99 4.56
CA ASP A 128 -12.82 -22.50 5.49
C ASP A 128 -11.56 -23.00 4.77
N ARG A 129 -11.76 -23.62 3.59
CA ARG A 129 -10.64 -24.07 2.75
C ARG A 129 -9.92 -22.94 2.04
N LEU A 130 -10.65 -21.88 1.67
CA LEU A 130 -10.10 -20.74 0.92
C LEU A 130 -9.35 -19.76 1.80
N VAL A 131 -9.83 -19.47 3.00
CA VAL A 131 -9.27 -18.46 3.91
C VAL A 131 -7.75 -18.60 4.13
N PRO A 132 -7.20 -19.78 4.46
CA PRO A 132 -5.76 -19.94 4.62
C PRO A 132 -4.99 -19.74 3.31
N ILE A 133 -5.54 -20.16 2.17
CA ILE A 133 -4.92 -19.98 0.84
C ILE A 133 -4.88 -18.49 0.47
N LEU A 134 -5.99 -17.77 0.68
CA LEU A 134 -6.08 -16.35 0.42
C LEU A 134 -5.05 -15.57 1.25
N ARG A 135 -5.00 -15.81 2.56
CA ARG A 135 -4.07 -15.17 3.47
C ARG A 135 -2.63 -15.42 3.04
N GLU A 136 -2.23 -16.67 2.90
CA GLU A 136 -0.87 -17.04 2.48
C GLU A 136 -0.49 -16.39 1.16
N THR A 137 -1.39 -16.43 0.17
CA THR A 137 -1.12 -15.88 -1.17
C THR A 137 -0.88 -14.37 -1.14
N MET A 138 -1.64 -13.64 -0.35
CA MET A 138 -1.51 -12.20 -0.24
C MET A 138 -0.31 -11.79 0.64
N GLU A 139 -0.11 -12.43 1.78
CA GLU A 139 1.00 -12.14 2.70
C GLU A 139 2.37 -12.51 2.10
N SER A 140 2.44 -13.51 1.21
CA SER A 140 3.66 -13.93 0.52
C SER A 140 3.84 -13.34 -0.88
N ALA A 141 2.99 -12.39 -1.30
CA ALA A 141 3.00 -11.85 -2.66
C ALA A 141 4.34 -11.21 -3.05
N LEU A 142 5.00 -10.55 -2.12
CA LEU A 142 6.35 -10.00 -2.29
C LEU A 142 7.15 -10.19 -1.01
N PRO A 143 8.36 -10.78 -1.06
CA PRO A 143 9.24 -10.83 0.11
C PRO A 143 9.71 -9.42 0.47
N LEU A 144 9.45 -9.01 1.71
CA LEU A 144 9.85 -7.73 2.27
C LEU A 144 10.52 -7.96 3.64
N ASP A 145 11.37 -7.01 4.06
CA ASP A 145 12.00 -7.04 5.40
C ASP A 145 10.97 -6.83 6.52
N VAL A 146 9.79 -6.28 6.20
CA VAL A 146 8.64 -6.15 7.11
C VAL A 146 7.53 -7.10 6.66
N PRO A 147 6.84 -7.79 7.59
CA PRO A 147 5.76 -8.71 7.22
C PRO A 147 4.57 -7.95 6.63
N LEU A 148 3.98 -8.52 5.58
CA LEU A 148 2.64 -8.15 5.14
C LEU A 148 1.63 -8.90 6.01
N THR A 149 0.62 -8.21 6.48
CA THR A 149 -0.48 -8.81 7.23
C THR A 149 -1.80 -8.55 6.51
N VAL A 150 -2.65 -9.59 6.42
CA VAL A 150 -3.93 -9.52 5.75
C VAL A 150 -5.05 -9.78 6.73
N ASP A 151 -5.96 -8.82 6.84
CA ASP A 151 -7.21 -8.96 7.57
C ASP A 151 -8.28 -9.50 6.63
N ILE A 152 -8.97 -10.56 7.08
CA ILE A 152 -10.03 -11.21 6.30
C ILE A 152 -11.35 -10.98 7.02
N LYS A 153 -12.37 -10.62 6.24
CA LYS A 153 -13.75 -10.48 6.69
C LYS A 153 -14.64 -11.38 5.86
N VAL A 154 -15.70 -11.90 6.45
CA VAL A 154 -16.71 -12.74 5.79
C VAL A 154 -18.11 -12.26 6.16
N GLY A 155 -19.02 -12.28 5.21
CA GLY A 155 -20.42 -11.89 5.39
C GLY A 155 -21.25 -12.26 4.16
N ASP A 156 -22.56 -12.09 4.25
CA ASP A 156 -23.45 -12.35 3.13
C ASP A 156 -23.44 -11.22 2.09
N ASP A 157 -23.01 -10.04 2.49
CA ASP A 157 -22.80 -8.86 1.65
C ASP A 157 -21.64 -8.02 2.19
N TRP A 158 -21.18 -7.04 1.40
CA TRP A 158 -20.01 -6.22 1.74
C TRP A 158 -20.20 -5.34 2.99
N ASP A 159 -21.43 -4.91 3.26
CA ASP A 159 -21.73 -4.01 4.39
C ASP A 159 -21.73 -4.75 5.73
N THR A 160 -22.14 -6.02 5.74
CA THR A 160 -22.32 -6.82 6.96
C THR A 160 -21.16 -7.78 7.27
N MET A 161 -20.02 -7.64 6.59
CA MET A 161 -18.85 -8.49 6.85
C MET A 161 -18.29 -8.35 8.25
N THR A 162 -17.99 -9.49 8.88
CA THR A 162 -17.34 -9.58 10.19
C THR A 162 -15.91 -10.08 10.08
N PRO A 163 -14.95 -9.57 10.88
CA PRO A 163 -13.58 -10.05 10.86
C PRO A 163 -13.49 -11.52 11.26
N LEU A 164 -12.69 -12.30 10.50
CA LEU A 164 -12.24 -13.62 10.91
C LEU A 164 -10.92 -13.49 11.67
N THR A 165 -10.93 -13.92 12.94
CA THR A 165 -9.71 -13.93 13.73
C THR A 165 -8.75 -15.01 13.23
N ARG A 166 -7.43 -14.83 13.44
CA ARG A 166 -6.43 -15.86 13.10
C ARG A 166 -6.67 -17.18 13.84
N ALA A 167 -7.31 -17.14 15.01
CA ALA A 167 -7.63 -18.32 15.80
C ALA A 167 -8.78 -19.14 15.19
N ASP A 168 -9.74 -18.49 14.54
CA ASP A 168 -10.88 -19.15 13.91
C ASP A 168 -10.46 -19.96 12.67
N ALA A 169 -9.39 -19.56 12.01
CA ALA A 169 -8.85 -20.23 10.81
C ALA A 169 -8.01 -21.50 11.12
N ILE A 170 -7.68 -21.76 12.39
CA ILE A 170 -6.88 -22.92 12.83
C ILE A 170 -7.78 -23.99 13.47
N ALA A 171 -9.01 -23.65 13.84
CA ALA A 171 -9.93 -24.51 14.58
C ALA A 171 -10.95 -25.26 13.69
N ALA A 172 -10.89 -25.09 12.38
CA ALA A 172 -11.70 -25.77 11.37
C ALA A 172 -10.84 -26.70 10.51
#